data_62f65ad9a449dcb35291feae6526932b
#
_entry.id   62f65ad9a449dcb35291feae6526932b
#
_cell.length_a   1.000
_cell.length_b   1.000
_cell.length_c   1.000
_cell.angle_alpha   90.00
_cell.angle_beta   90.00
_cell.angle_gamma   90.00
#
_symmetry.space_group_name_H-M   'P 1'
#
loop_
_entity.id
_entity.type
_entity.pdbx_description
1 polymer ?
#
loop_
_entity_poly.entity_id
_entity_poly.type
_entity_poly.pdbx_seq_one_letter_code
_entity_poly.pdbx_strand_id
1 'polypeptide(L)'
;MSKEKIVGNDFKIKFDGQQHQVDANVLVSSLIHTTTIVQEVNKYLNSGKKIEIKVKALEKGSFLCHIELVETTLDTLKNLLTKDNIEVGAAIVGTVVGLIELKKFLKGKKAKEVQQQGDKTKIVNKDGNVIIIENATFNIYEHSPVVKDALAQNFDALNNDPAITGFEITDKNEKALVRVDKSEFVDLSQKSEEVEEGERKLLRQQQ
;
A
#
# COMPACT_ATOMS: atom_id res chain seq x y z
N MET A 1 8.81 -2.96 19.53
CA MET A 1 9.48 -3.80 18.51
C MET A 1 9.97 -2.88 17.41
N SER A 2 11.27 -2.80 17.18
CA SER A 2 11.81 -2.03 16.06
C SER A 2 11.42 -2.74 14.76
N LYS A 3 10.64 -2.07 13.89
CA LYS A 3 10.39 -2.58 12.53
C LYS A 3 11.74 -2.64 11.81
N GLU A 4 12.13 -3.83 11.33
CA GLU A 4 13.30 -3.99 10.47
C GLU A 4 13.12 -3.08 9.25
N LYS A 5 14.19 -2.40 8.87
CA LYS A 5 14.20 -1.53 7.69
C LYS A 5 14.02 -2.39 6.44
N ILE A 6 13.00 -2.07 5.65
CA ILE A 6 12.78 -2.71 4.34
C ILE A 6 13.98 -2.37 3.46
N VAL A 7 14.64 -3.39 2.91
CA VAL A 7 15.83 -3.24 2.07
C VAL A 7 15.52 -3.82 0.69
N GLY A 8 15.39 -2.96 -0.31
CA GLY A 8 15.22 -3.37 -1.70
C GLY A 8 14.20 -2.53 -2.46
N ASN A 9 14.27 -2.63 -3.77
CA ASN A 9 13.37 -2.01 -4.73
C ASN A 9 12.39 -3.03 -5.33
N ASP A 10 12.26 -4.20 -4.71
CA ASP A 10 11.41 -5.29 -5.15
C ASP A 10 10.62 -5.88 -4.00
N PHE A 11 9.46 -6.42 -4.31
CA PHE A 11 8.59 -7.13 -3.39
C PHE A 11 7.78 -8.18 -4.15
N LYS A 12 7.19 -9.11 -3.42
CA LYS A 12 6.32 -10.12 -4.02
C LYS A 12 4.89 -9.93 -3.49
N ILE A 13 3.91 -10.13 -4.37
CA ILE A 13 2.50 -10.27 -4.02
C ILE A 13 2.19 -11.75 -4.02
N LYS A 14 1.67 -12.24 -2.91
CA LYS A 14 1.26 -13.63 -2.73
C LYS A 14 -0.25 -13.70 -2.49
N PHE A 15 -0.90 -14.58 -3.24
CA PHE A 15 -2.31 -14.92 -3.04
C PHE A 15 -2.38 -16.29 -2.39
N ASP A 16 -2.96 -16.35 -1.20
CA ASP A 16 -3.23 -17.62 -0.52
C ASP A 16 -4.58 -18.18 -0.96
N GLY A 17 -4.70 -19.49 -1.02
CA GLY A 17 -5.93 -20.17 -1.43
C GLY A 17 -5.67 -21.41 -2.25
N GLN A 18 -6.33 -21.56 -3.40
CA GLN A 18 -6.09 -22.69 -4.29
C GLN A 18 -4.65 -22.68 -4.80
N GLN A 19 -3.98 -23.82 -4.64
CA GLN A 19 -2.62 -23.97 -5.13
C GLN A 19 -2.57 -23.79 -6.65
N HIS A 20 -1.68 -22.92 -7.09
CA HIS A 20 -1.33 -22.68 -8.50
C HIS A 20 -2.42 -22.06 -9.39
N GLN A 21 -3.50 -21.50 -8.82
CA GLN A 21 -4.54 -20.83 -9.59
C GLN A 21 -5.00 -19.54 -8.92
N VAL A 22 -5.14 -18.47 -9.71
CA VAL A 22 -5.83 -17.22 -9.36
C VAL A 22 -6.67 -16.85 -10.58
N ASP A 23 -7.87 -16.37 -10.38
CA ASP A 23 -8.68 -15.83 -11.47
C ASP A 23 -7.92 -14.72 -12.19
N ALA A 24 -7.95 -14.74 -13.53
CA ALA A 24 -7.19 -13.80 -14.35
C ALA A 24 -7.64 -12.34 -14.11
N ASN A 25 -8.94 -12.10 -13.88
CA ASN A 25 -9.46 -10.76 -13.63
C ASN A 25 -8.99 -10.25 -12.26
N VAL A 26 -8.96 -11.14 -11.26
CA VAL A 26 -8.48 -10.79 -9.92
C VAL A 26 -6.99 -10.47 -9.95
N LEU A 27 -6.20 -11.27 -10.66
CA LEU A 27 -4.77 -11.01 -10.84
C LEU A 27 -4.52 -9.67 -11.52
N VAL A 28 -5.18 -9.43 -12.66
CA VAL A 28 -5.05 -8.18 -13.41
C VAL A 28 -5.50 -6.99 -12.58
N SER A 29 -6.63 -7.09 -11.88
CA SER A 29 -7.14 -6.05 -10.99
C SER A 29 -6.13 -5.72 -9.89
N SER A 30 -5.60 -6.73 -9.22
CA SER A 30 -4.61 -6.55 -8.15
C SER A 30 -3.32 -5.89 -8.65
N LEU A 31 -2.83 -6.29 -9.82
CA LEU A 31 -1.64 -5.68 -10.44
C LEU A 31 -1.88 -4.22 -10.83
N ILE A 32 -3.04 -3.90 -11.42
CA ILE A 32 -3.40 -2.53 -11.79
C ILE A 32 -3.47 -1.64 -10.55
N HIS A 33 -4.18 -2.06 -9.51
CA HIS A 33 -4.34 -1.25 -8.29
C HIS A 33 -3.03 -1.11 -7.52
N THR A 34 -2.22 -2.16 -7.43
CA THR A 34 -0.87 -2.07 -6.85
C THR A 34 0.01 -1.08 -7.63
N THR A 35 -0.03 -1.14 -8.96
CA THR A 35 0.70 -0.20 -9.83
C THR A 35 0.25 1.23 -9.59
N THR A 36 -1.05 1.47 -9.50
CA THR A 36 -1.63 2.79 -9.20
C THR A 36 -1.14 3.32 -7.85
N ILE A 37 -1.17 2.49 -6.81
CA ILE A 37 -0.71 2.87 -5.47
C ILE A 37 0.78 3.23 -5.49
N VAL A 38 1.62 2.39 -6.11
CA VAL A 38 3.07 2.64 -6.22
C VAL A 38 3.36 3.96 -6.94
N GLN A 39 2.68 4.24 -8.05
CA GLN A 39 2.87 5.48 -8.81
C GLN A 39 2.44 6.72 -8.02
N GLU A 40 1.30 6.67 -7.33
CA GLU A 40 0.83 7.77 -6.50
C GLU A 40 1.75 7.99 -5.28
N VAL A 41 2.23 6.92 -4.66
CA VAL A 41 3.23 7.02 -3.58
C VAL A 41 4.50 7.68 -4.08
N ASN A 42 5.04 7.26 -5.24
CA ASN A 42 6.24 7.86 -5.82
C ASN A 42 6.06 9.35 -6.11
N LYS A 43 4.92 9.73 -6.67
CA LYS A 43 4.56 11.13 -6.93
C LYS A 43 4.50 11.94 -5.63
N TYR A 44 3.89 11.38 -4.59
CA TYR A 44 3.76 12.05 -3.30
C TYR A 44 5.10 12.22 -2.58
N LEU A 45 5.97 11.20 -2.63
CA LEU A 45 7.31 11.27 -2.08
C LEU A 45 8.22 12.26 -2.85
N ASN A 46 7.75 12.75 -4.01
CA ASN A 46 8.47 13.71 -4.86
C ASN A 46 9.93 13.30 -5.11
N SER A 47 10.13 12.02 -5.40
CA SER A 47 11.47 11.44 -5.59
C SER A 47 12.22 12.04 -6.79
N GLY A 48 11.52 12.76 -7.68
CA GLY A 48 12.06 13.27 -8.93
C GLY A 48 12.37 12.16 -9.96
N LYS A 49 12.05 10.91 -9.64
CA LYS A 49 12.40 9.75 -10.44
C LYS A 49 11.15 9.15 -11.09
N LYS A 50 11.29 8.71 -12.33
CA LYS A 50 10.26 7.92 -12.98
C LYS A 50 10.44 6.46 -12.56
N ILE A 51 9.39 5.85 -11.99
CA ILE A 51 9.38 4.45 -11.59
C ILE A 51 8.59 3.64 -12.63
N GLU A 52 9.24 2.65 -13.22
CA GLU A 52 8.59 1.61 -14.00
C GLU A 52 8.38 0.38 -13.13
N ILE A 53 7.20 -0.22 -13.26
CA ILE A 53 6.84 -1.42 -12.52
C ILE A 53 6.92 -2.60 -13.48
N LYS A 54 7.78 -3.55 -13.17
CA LYS A 54 7.95 -4.77 -13.95
C LYS A 54 7.48 -5.97 -13.16
N VAL A 55 6.68 -6.82 -13.79
CA VAL A 55 6.32 -8.11 -13.22
C VAL A 55 7.28 -9.15 -13.78
N LYS A 56 8.05 -9.78 -12.92
CA LYS A 56 8.91 -10.91 -13.29
C LYS A 56 8.08 -12.17 -13.44
N ALA A 57 8.59 -13.12 -14.22
CA ALA A 57 7.93 -14.41 -14.42
C ALA A 57 7.61 -15.08 -13.07
N LEU A 58 6.44 -15.71 -13.00
CA LEU A 58 5.97 -16.44 -11.84
C LEU A 58 6.90 -17.63 -11.55
N GLU A 59 7.28 -17.80 -10.30
CA GLU A 59 8.09 -18.94 -9.87
C GLU A 59 7.24 -20.20 -9.79
N LYS A 60 7.88 -21.36 -10.07
CA LYS A 60 7.20 -22.66 -10.08
C LYS A 60 6.81 -23.06 -8.65
N GLY A 61 5.52 -23.21 -8.39
CA GLY A 61 5.03 -23.78 -7.12
C GLY A 61 4.23 -22.87 -6.20
N SER A 62 4.17 -21.55 -6.44
CA SER A 62 3.32 -20.64 -5.70
C SER A 62 2.76 -19.55 -6.61
N PHE A 63 1.60 -18.99 -6.24
CA PHE A 63 1.08 -17.84 -6.97
C PHE A 63 1.69 -16.56 -6.41
N LEU A 64 2.98 -16.36 -6.76
CA LEU A 64 3.77 -15.21 -6.38
C LEU A 64 4.02 -14.32 -7.60
N CYS A 65 3.59 -13.07 -7.53
CA CYS A 65 3.94 -12.05 -8.51
C CYS A 65 5.13 -11.26 -7.98
N HIS A 66 6.28 -11.39 -8.61
CA HIS A 66 7.45 -10.61 -8.26
C HIS A 66 7.38 -9.24 -8.95
N ILE A 67 7.30 -8.18 -8.16
CA ILE A 67 7.22 -6.79 -8.59
C ILE A 67 8.58 -6.14 -8.41
N GLU A 68 9.15 -5.63 -9.48
CA GLU A 68 10.39 -4.87 -9.47
C GLU A 68 10.13 -3.42 -9.82
N LEU A 69 10.61 -2.51 -8.97
CA LEU A 69 10.56 -1.07 -9.19
C LEU A 69 11.84 -0.65 -9.88
N VAL A 70 11.75 -0.28 -11.15
CA VAL A 70 12.90 0.14 -11.96
C VAL A 70 12.88 1.64 -12.12
N GLU A 71 13.92 2.30 -11.66
CA GLU A 71 14.09 3.73 -11.92
C GLU A 71 14.54 3.96 -13.35
N THR A 72 13.79 4.79 -14.07
CA THR A 72 14.19 5.27 -15.39
C THR A 72 14.67 6.71 -15.25
N THR A 73 15.97 6.93 -15.33
CA THR A 73 16.53 8.28 -15.45
C THR A 73 16.58 8.67 -16.91
N LEU A 74 16.10 9.88 -17.23
CA LEU A 74 16.26 10.47 -18.56
C LEU A 74 17.74 10.74 -18.89
N ASP A 75 18.62 10.75 -17.90
CA ASP A 75 20.07 10.90 -18.03
C ASP A 75 20.78 9.56 -17.89
N THR A 76 20.88 8.85 -18.98
CA THR A 76 21.40 7.47 -19.10
C THR A 76 22.90 7.32 -18.79
N LEU A 77 23.62 8.31 -18.33
CA LEU A 77 25.09 8.23 -18.25
C LEU A 77 25.75 8.66 -16.93
N LYS A 78 25.04 9.17 -15.94
CA LYS A 78 25.69 9.70 -14.73
C LYS A 78 25.40 9.01 -13.40
N ASN A 79 24.38 8.13 -13.29
CA ASN A 79 23.97 7.59 -11.97
C ASN A 79 23.74 6.09 -11.93
N LEU A 80 24.62 5.32 -12.53
CA LEU A 80 24.44 3.86 -12.59
C LEU A 80 24.60 3.13 -11.25
N LEU A 81 25.10 3.73 -10.18
CA LEU A 81 25.40 3.07 -8.90
C LEU A 81 25.37 4.03 -7.71
N THR A 82 24.29 4.77 -7.46
CA THR A 82 24.20 5.50 -6.22
C THR A 82 23.32 4.78 -5.21
N LYS A 83 23.76 4.78 -3.94
CA LYS A 83 23.06 4.25 -2.77
C LYS A 83 21.62 4.78 -2.65
N ASP A 84 21.36 5.96 -3.23
CA ASP A 84 20.07 6.66 -3.21
C ASP A 84 18.96 5.92 -3.96
N ASN A 85 19.29 5.08 -4.94
CA ASN A 85 18.31 4.36 -5.76
C ASN A 85 17.60 3.25 -4.98
N ILE A 86 18.33 2.55 -4.13
CA ILE A 86 17.78 1.48 -3.26
C ILE A 86 16.88 2.11 -2.18
N GLU A 87 17.19 3.32 -1.73
CA GLU A 87 16.44 4.00 -0.68
C GLU A 87 15.06 4.45 -1.15
N VAL A 88 14.93 4.92 -2.39
CA VAL A 88 13.62 5.33 -2.96
C VAL A 88 12.70 4.13 -3.13
N GLY A 89 13.18 3.04 -3.73
CA GLY A 89 12.39 1.81 -3.87
C GLY A 89 11.93 1.26 -2.51
N ALA A 90 12.83 1.20 -1.53
CA ALA A 90 12.50 0.75 -0.17
C ALA A 90 11.50 1.67 0.51
N ALA A 91 11.58 2.98 0.31
CA ALA A 91 10.61 3.95 0.85
C ALA A 91 9.23 3.76 0.23
N ILE A 92 9.14 3.52 -1.09
CA ILE A 92 7.88 3.24 -1.77
C ILE A 92 7.27 1.95 -1.22
N VAL A 93 8.02 0.84 -1.16
CA VAL A 93 7.52 -0.43 -0.63
C VAL A 93 7.05 -0.28 0.81
N GLY A 94 7.84 0.39 1.66
CA GLY A 94 7.48 0.66 3.05
C GLY A 94 6.19 1.47 3.20
N THR A 95 6.01 2.46 2.33
CA THR A 95 4.78 3.26 2.31
C THR A 95 3.57 2.44 1.86
N VAL A 96 3.70 1.62 0.79
CA VAL A 96 2.63 0.73 0.32
C VAL A 96 2.20 -0.24 1.42
N VAL A 97 3.15 -0.88 2.10
CA VAL A 97 2.89 -1.75 3.25
C VAL A 97 2.18 -0.99 4.37
N GLY A 98 2.67 0.20 4.72
CA GLY A 98 2.07 1.04 5.75
C GLY A 98 0.64 1.50 5.43
N LEU A 99 0.32 1.76 4.15
CA LEU A 99 -1.03 2.09 3.70
C LEU A 99 -2.01 0.93 3.91
N ILE A 100 -1.59 -0.30 3.60
CA ILE A 100 -2.40 -1.50 3.84
C ILE A 100 -2.57 -1.74 5.35
N GLU A 101 -1.48 -1.64 6.12
CA GLU A 101 -1.54 -1.77 7.59
C GLU A 101 -2.48 -0.75 8.22
N LEU A 102 -2.43 0.51 7.76
CA LEU A 102 -3.29 1.57 8.27
C LEU A 102 -4.77 1.29 7.94
N LYS A 103 -5.07 0.92 6.68
CA LYS A 103 -6.44 0.58 6.28
C LYS A 103 -6.98 -0.61 7.08
N LYS A 104 -6.16 -1.66 7.26
CA LYS A 104 -6.48 -2.81 8.11
C LYS A 104 -6.74 -2.41 9.57
N PHE A 105 -5.88 -1.57 10.14
CA PHE A 105 -6.01 -1.06 11.51
C PHE A 105 -7.29 -0.25 11.72
N LEU A 106 -7.67 0.57 10.74
CA LEU A 106 -8.88 1.39 10.79
C LEU A 106 -10.15 0.62 10.43
N LYS A 107 -10.05 -0.57 9.81
CA LYS A 107 -11.20 -1.39 9.36
C LYS A 107 -12.18 -0.58 8.50
N GLY A 108 -11.65 0.23 7.58
CA GLY A 108 -12.45 1.12 6.73
C GLY A 108 -13.10 2.31 7.44
N LYS A 109 -12.91 2.48 8.76
CA LYS A 109 -13.48 3.57 9.57
C LYS A 109 -12.51 4.74 9.70
N LYS A 110 -13.02 5.90 10.12
CA LYS A 110 -12.18 7.05 10.49
C LYS A 110 -11.43 6.78 11.79
N ALA A 111 -10.23 7.36 11.90
CA ALA A 111 -9.50 7.40 13.17
C ALA A 111 -10.33 8.11 14.24
N LYS A 112 -10.19 7.65 15.49
CA LYS A 112 -10.77 8.34 16.66
C LYS A 112 -9.93 9.55 17.05
N GLU A 113 -8.61 9.38 17.02
CA GLU A 113 -7.64 10.44 17.32
C GLU A 113 -6.46 10.33 16.39
N VAL A 114 -5.88 11.48 16.03
CA VAL A 114 -4.66 11.60 15.22
C VAL A 114 -3.75 12.64 15.88
N GLN A 115 -2.51 12.28 16.13
CA GLN A 115 -1.51 13.18 16.71
C GLN A 115 -0.19 13.03 15.98
N GLN A 116 0.29 14.10 15.37
CA GLN A 116 1.63 14.14 14.76
C GLN A 116 2.69 14.34 15.85
N GLN A 117 3.77 13.55 15.77
CA GLN A 117 4.88 13.56 16.70
C GLN A 117 6.20 13.45 15.90
N GLY A 118 6.85 14.58 15.64
CA GLY A 118 8.05 14.61 14.80
C GLY A 118 7.76 14.13 13.37
N ASP A 119 8.48 13.11 12.94
CA ASP A 119 8.35 12.46 11.62
C ASP A 119 7.26 11.39 11.56
N LYS A 120 6.56 11.13 12.67
CA LYS A 120 5.56 10.07 12.82
C LYS A 120 4.20 10.61 13.22
N THR A 121 3.17 9.83 12.87
CA THR A 121 1.79 10.07 13.27
C THR A 121 1.31 8.91 14.14
N LYS A 122 0.85 9.25 15.34
CA LYS A 122 0.13 8.35 16.24
C LYS A 122 -1.34 8.40 15.92
N ILE A 123 -1.95 7.24 15.71
CA ILE A 123 -3.36 7.10 15.34
C ILE A 123 -4.04 6.17 16.33
N VAL A 124 -5.20 6.56 16.81
CA VAL A 124 -6.08 5.75 17.68
C VAL A 124 -7.31 5.37 16.86
N ASN A 125 -7.62 4.07 16.78
CA ASN A 125 -8.83 3.60 16.10
C ASN A 125 -10.06 3.67 17.01
N LYS A 126 -11.24 3.31 16.47
CA LYS A 126 -12.50 3.31 17.24
C LYS A 126 -12.50 2.36 18.43
N ASP A 127 -11.70 1.30 18.36
CA ASP A 127 -11.56 0.29 19.42
C ASP A 127 -10.56 0.73 20.52
N GLY A 128 -9.92 1.91 20.38
CA GLY A 128 -8.94 2.45 21.31
C GLY A 128 -7.52 1.91 21.12
N ASN A 129 -7.28 1.07 20.09
CA ASN A 129 -5.94 0.61 19.75
C ASN A 129 -5.11 1.73 19.13
N VAL A 130 -3.79 1.62 19.23
CA VAL A 130 -2.83 2.63 18.76
C VAL A 130 -1.89 2.04 17.72
N ILE A 131 -1.69 2.78 16.62
CA ILE A 131 -0.62 2.54 15.65
C ILE A 131 0.22 3.80 15.49
N ILE A 132 1.51 3.63 15.21
CA ILE A 132 2.43 4.72 14.89
C ILE A 132 3.02 4.44 13.52
N ILE A 133 2.83 5.39 12.59
CA ILE A 133 3.27 5.29 11.21
C ILE A 133 4.04 6.55 10.79
N GLU A 134 4.71 6.49 9.65
CA GLU A 134 5.37 7.66 9.06
C GLU A 134 4.34 8.71 8.62
N ASN A 135 4.66 10.00 8.81
CA ASN A 135 3.78 11.10 8.38
C ASN A 135 3.42 11.02 6.90
N ALA A 136 4.38 10.62 6.03
CA ALA A 136 4.13 10.46 4.61
C ALA A 136 3.02 9.44 4.33
N THR A 137 3.06 8.27 4.99
CA THR A 137 2.03 7.24 4.86
C THR A 137 0.65 7.75 5.28
N PHE A 138 0.58 8.43 6.44
CA PHE A 138 -0.67 9.00 6.92
C PHE A 138 -1.22 10.06 5.96
N ASN A 139 -0.37 10.98 5.52
CA ASN A 139 -0.77 12.06 4.62
C ASN A 139 -1.27 11.53 3.26
N ILE A 140 -0.61 10.51 2.69
CA ILE A 140 -1.07 9.87 1.46
C ILE A 140 -2.44 9.22 1.69
N TYR A 141 -2.59 8.47 2.78
CA TYR A 141 -3.86 7.83 3.12
C TYR A 141 -5.00 8.84 3.26
N GLU A 142 -4.74 9.98 3.93
CA GLU A 142 -5.77 11.00 4.18
C GLU A 142 -6.13 11.80 2.91
N HIS A 143 -5.15 12.17 2.10
CA HIS A 143 -5.33 13.17 1.06
C HIS A 143 -5.33 12.62 -0.38
N SER A 144 -5.03 11.33 -0.60
CA SER A 144 -5.09 10.74 -1.94
C SER A 144 -6.36 9.90 -2.13
N PRO A 145 -7.39 10.41 -2.80
CA PRO A 145 -8.57 9.63 -3.14
C PRO A 145 -8.20 8.46 -4.08
N VAL A 146 -7.22 8.65 -4.95
CA VAL A 146 -6.73 7.61 -5.88
C VAL A 146 -6.19 6.40 -5.12
N VAL A 147 -5.40 6.63 -4.06
CA VAL A 147 -4.87 5.54 -3.23
C VAL A 147 -5.99 4.86 -2.43
N LYS A 148 -6.91 5.64 -1.85
CA LYS A 148 -8.07 5.08 -1.13
C LYS A 148 -8.91 4.17 -2.03
N ASP A 149 -9.22 4.65 -3.23
CA ASP A 149 -10.02 3.90 -4.21
C ASP A 149 -9.26 2.66 -4.71
N ALA A 150 -7.98 2.77 -5.02
CA ALA A 150 -7.18 1.63 -5.49
C ALA A 150 -7.08 0.54 -4.42
N LEU A 151 -6.87 0.90 -3.15
CA LEU A 151 -6.89 -0.05 -2.04
C LEU A 151 -8.26 -0.72 -1.90
N ALA A 152 -9.35 0.04 -1.95
CA ALA A 152 -10.70 -0.50 -1.82
C ALA A 152 -11.02 -1.47 -2.96
N GLN A 153 -10.74 -1.09 -4.20
CA GLN A 153 -11.00 -1.92 -5.39
C GLN A 153 -10.14 -3.18 -5.42
N ASN A 154 -8.86 -3.09 -4.97
CA ASN A 154 -8.02 -4.28 -4.84
C ASN A 154 -8.63 -5.31 -3.90
N PHE A 155 -9.03 -4.90 -2.71
CA PHE A 155 -9.63 -5.82 -1.73
C PHE A 155 -11.05 -6.24 -2.08
N ASP A 156 -11.80 -5.43 -2.82
CA ASP A 156 -13.10 -5.86 -3.36
C ASP A 156 -12.94 -7.00 -4.38
N ALA A 157 -12.01 -6.87 -5.32
CA ALA A 157 -11.71 -7.93 -6.26
C ALA A 157 -11.29 -9.24 -5.56
N LEU A 158 -10.42 -9.15 -4.56
CA LEU A 158 -9.98 -10.29 -3.77
C LEU A 158 -11.13 -10.89 -2.94
N ASN A 159 -12.03 -10.05 -2.42
CA ASN A 159 -13.16 -10.50 -1.62
C ASN A 159 -14.19 -11.29 -2.45
N ASN A 160 -14.36 -10.92 -3.71
CA ASN A 160 -15.30 -11.55 -4.62
C ASN A 160 -14.81 -12.89 -5.18
N ASP A 161 -13.53 -13.24 -5.01
CA ASP A 161 -13.01 -14.56 -5.39
C ASP A 161 -13.02 -15.51 -4.18
N PRO A 162 -13.89 -16.54 -4.16
CA PRO A 162 -13.97 -17.51 -3.07
C PRO A 162 -12.73 -18.39 -2.95
N ALA A 163 -11.91 -18.50 -4.00
CA ALA A 163 -10.70 -19.29 -4.00
C ALA A 163 -9.54 -18.62 -3.23
N ILE A 164 -9.59 -17.30 -3.06
CA ILE A 164 -8.56 -16.55 -2.34
C ILE A 164 -8.89 -16.48 -0.86
N THR A 165 -7.97 -16.93 -0.02
CA THR A 165 -8.12 -16.96 1.45
C THR A 165 -7.22 -15.95 2.16
N GLY A 166 -6.25 -15.35 1.45
CA GLY A 166 -5.36 -14.34 1.99
C GLY A 166 -4.57 -13.62 0.91
N PHE A 167 -4.03 -12.47 1.30
CA PHE A 167 -3.18 -11.61 0.48
C PHE A 167 -1.96 -11.19 1.29
N GLU A 168 -0.78 -11.34 0.74
CA GLU A 168 0.46 -10.91 1.39
C GLU A 168 1.30 -10.04 0.44
N ILE A 169 1.97 -9.04 1.03
CA ILE A 169 3.17 -8.46 0.44
C ILE A 169 4.35 -9.01 1.22
N THR A 170 5.32 -9.57 0.51
CA THR A 170 6.55 -10.12 1.08
C THR A 170 7.76 -9.40 0.51
N ASP A 171 8.88 -9.48 1.22
CA ASP A 171 10.17 -9.09 0.65
C ASP A 171 10.66 -10.10 -0.39
N LYS A 172 11.83 -9.86 -0.98
CA LYS A 172 12.46 -10.75 -1.95
C LYS A 172 12.73 -12.17 -1.40
N ASN A 173 12.88 -12.32 -0.09
CA ASN A 173 13.14 -13.59 0.61
C ASN A 173 11.82 -14.25 1.09
N GLU A 174 10.67 -13.78 0.63
CA GLU A 174 9.34 -14.28 1.00
C GLU A 174 8.97 -14.06 2.48
N LYS A 175 9.69 -13.19 3.18
CA LYS A 175 9.29 -12.77 4.52
C LYS A 175 8.10 -11.82 4.41
N ALA A 176 7.00 -12.15 5.08
CA ALA A 176 5.80 -11.32 5.06
C ALA A 176 6.08 -9.92 5.66
N LEU A 177 5.77 -8.88 4.87
CA LEU A 177 5.80 -7.48 5.28
C LEU A 177 4.43 -7.04 5.78
N VAL A 178 3.37 -7.47 5.10
CA VAL A 178 1.98 -7.32 5.53
C VAL A 178 1.16 -8.52 5.05
N ARG A 179 0.24 -8.97 5.89
CA ARG A 179 -0.73 -10.03 5.57
C ARG A 179 -2.15 -9.54 5.87
N VAL A 180 -3.05 -9.87 4.97
CA VAL A 180 -4.50 -9.64 5.11
C VAL A 180 -5.21 -10.97 4.88
N ASP A 181 -5.98 -11.41 5.87
CA ASP A 181 -6.77 -12.64 5.76
C ASP A 181 -8.13 -12.36 5.12
N LYS A 182 -8.75 -13.38 4.54
CA LYS A 182 -10.05 -13.28 3.84
C LYS A 182 -11.14 -12.57 4.68
N SER A 183 -11.18 -12.83 5.98
CA SER A 183 -12.15 -12.22 6.88
C SER A 183 -12.01 -10.69 7.01
N GLU A 184 -10.85 -10.14 6.63
CA GLU A 184 -10.56 -8.71 6.69
C GLU A 184 -10.85 -7.99 5.36
N PHE A 185 -10.99 -8.73 4.24
CA PHE A 185 -11.17 -8.14 2.92
C PHE A 185 -12.40 -7.24 2.84
N VAL A 186 -13.49 -7.62 3.48
CA VAL A 186 -14.73 -6.83 3.50
C VAL A 186 -14.52 -5.44 4.12
N ASP A 187 -13.74 -5.36 5.20
CA ASP A 187 -13.45 -4.08 5.85
C ASP A 187 -12.52 -3.21 4.96
N LEU A 188 -11.55 -3.86 4.28
CA LEU A 188 -10.61 -3.18 3.42
C LEU A 188 -11.20 -2.79 2.06
N SER A 189 -12.26 -3.45 1.59
CA SER A 189 -12.97 -3.10 0.37
C SER A 189 -13.88 -1.87 0.52
N GLN A 190 -14.18 -1.47 1.76
CA GLN A 190 -15.00 -0.29 1.99
C GLN A 190 -14.28 0.98 1.51
N LYS A 191 -15.00 1.82 0.78
CA LYS A 191 -14.55 3.19 0.50
C LYS A 191 -14.54 3.94 1.82
N SER A 192 -13.41 4.61 2.13
CA SER A 192 -13.36 5.47 3.30
C SER A 192 -14.45 6.54 3.16
N GLU A 193 -15.29 6.71 4.18
CA GLU A 193 -16.31 7.74 4.19
C GLU A 193 -15.67 9.10 3.91
N GLU A 194 -16.03 9.73 2.80
CA GLU A 194 -15.67 11.11 2.53
C GLU A 194 -16.30 11.97 3.62
N VAL A 195 -15.53 12.94 4.13
CA VAL A 195 -16.07 13.98 4.99
C VAL A 195 -17.12 14.71 4.14
N GLU A 196 -18.41 14.57 4.45
CA GLU A 196 -19.44 15.32 3.77
C GLU A 196 -19.05 16.81 3.78
N GLU A 197 -19.07 17.44 2.61
CA GLU A 197 -18.74 18.87 2.44
C GLU A 197 -19.57 19.80 3.35
N GLY A 198 -20.63 19.27 3.94
CA GLY A 198 -21.48 19.95 4.91
C GLY A 198 -20.79 20.35 6.21
N GLU A 199 -19.91 19.50 6.77
CA GLU A 199 -19.20 19.83 8.01
C GLU A 199 -18.12 20.90 7.81
N ARG A 200 -17.49 20.95 6.62
CA ARG A 200 -16.50 22.00 6.30
C ARG A 200 -17.13 23.38 6.13
N LYS A 201 -18.40 23.48 5.72
CA LYS A 201 -19.14 24.76 5.65
C LYS A 201 -19.50 25.30 7.02
N LEU A 202 -19.84 24.45 7.98
CA LEU A 202 -20.16 24.85 9.34
C LEU A 202 -18.97 25.44 10.10
N LEU A 203 -17.78 24.85 9.92
CA LEU A 203 -16.56 25.34 10.56
C LEU A 203 -16.03 26.67 9.97
N ARG A 204 -16.33 26.96 8.68
CA ARG A 204 -15.95 28.24 8.04
C ARG A 204 -16.91 29.40 8.35
N GLN A 205 -18.08 29.13 8.91
CA GLN A 205 -19.04 30.17 9.32
C GLN A 205 -18.90 30.60 10.79
N GLN A 206 -18.02 29.93 11.55
CA GLN A 206 -17.73 30.26 12.97
C GLN A 206 -16.38 30.96 13.17
N GLN A 207 -15.69 31.34 12.10
CA GLN A 207 -14.54 32.23 12.11
C GLN A 207 -14.90 33.57 11.46
#